data_b0b1fae3aab6f6f39d4a22939dae6d96
#
_entry.id   b0b1fae3aab6f6f39d4a22939dae6d96
#
_cell.length_a   1.000
_cell.length_b   1.000
_cell.length_c   1.000
_cell.angle_alpha   90.00
_cell.angle_beta   90.00
_cell.angle_gamma   90.00
#
_symmetry.space_group_name_H-M   'P 1'
#
loop_
_entity.id
_entity.type
_entity.pdbx_description
1 polymer ?
#
loop_
_entity_poly.entity_id
_entity_poly.type
_entity_poly.pdbx_seq_one_letter_code
_entity_poly.pdbx_strand_id
1 'polypeptide(L)'
;MRRKEREITDFEEIIKILDESNFLTLAMIKGTEPYSVPVNFGYKLDGGRKRIQIFIHGATEGTKLNCIKDCPRVSFSAVSYSEIGANKEPCGWTDFYRSVCGKGNASILEDADEKKGGLICILKKYGYKGPSVFPAIMMKKISMIRIDVDDLTGKFHEK
;
A
#
# COMPACT_ATOMS: atom_id res chain seq x y z
N MET A 1 -2.55 2.61 -19.09
CA MET A 1 -2.12 4.02 -18.82
C MET A 1 -2.16 4.86 -20.08
N ARG A 2 -2.45 6.19 -20.02
CA ARG A 2 -2.48 7.07 -21.22
C ARG A 2 -1.08 7.38 -21.77
N ARG A 3 -0.12 7.63 -20.88
CA ARG A 3 1.30 7.89 -21.24
C ARG A 3 2.11 6.62 -21.06
N LYS A 4 2.16 5.80 -22.09
CA LYS A 4 2.87 4.51 -22.09
C LYS A 4 4.37 4.66 -21.89
N GLU A 5 4.96 5.76 -22.36
CA GLU A 5 6.38 6.07 -22.21
C GLU A 5 6.82 6.30 -20.73
N ARG A 6 5.84 6.47 -19.83
CA ARG A 6 6.07 6.66 -18.40
C ARG A 6 5.63 5.45 -17.55
N GLU A 7 5.27 4.37 -18.22
CA GLU A 7 4.81 3.16 -17.54
C GLU A 7 5.98 2.28 -17.11
N ILE A 8 6.00 1.91 -15.85
CA ILE A 8 6.91 0.89 -15.32
C ILE A 8 6.20 -0.45 -15.44
N THR A 9 6.71 -1.32 -16.29
CA THR A 9 6.17 -2.69 -16.50
C THR A 9 7.00 -3.75 -15.82
N ASP A 10 8.23 -3.42 -15.43
CA ASP A 10 9.09 -4.32 -14.68
C ASP A 10 8.58 -4.49 -13.25
N PHE A 11 8.33 -5.74 -12.87
CA PHE A 11 7.75 -6.07 -11.57
C PHE A 11 8.71 -5.75 -10.42
N GLU A 12 10.01 -5.97 -10.59
CA GLU A 12 11.01 -5.70 -9.55
C GLU A 12 11.15 -4.19 -9.29
N GLU A 13 11.05 -3.37 -10.34
CA GLU A 13 11.01 -1.91 -10.18
C GLU A 13 9.74 -1.45 -9.44
N ILE A 14 8.60 -2.06 -9.70
CA ILE A 14 7.36 -1.78 -8.95
C ILE A 14 7.52 -2.15 -7.48
N ILE A 15 8.13 -3.30 -7.19
CA ILE A 15 8.42 -3.74 -5.81
C ILE A 15 9.35 -2.75 -5.11
N LYS A 16 10.39 -2.28 -5.80
CA LYS A 16 11.30 -1.26 -5.26
C LYS A 16 10.57 0.03 -4.87
N ILE A 17 9.61 0.48 -5.66
CA ILE A 17 8.78 1.65 -5.30
C ILE A 17 8.00 1.38 -4.00
N LEU A 18 7.43 0.18 -3.84
CA LEU A 18 6.74 -0.19 -2.60
C LEU A 18 7.69 -0.24 -1.41
N ASP A 19 8.92 -0.74 -1.59
CA ASP A 19 9.94 -0.79 -0.53
C ASP A 19 10.37 0.60 -0.07
N GLU A 20 10.57 1.51 -1.00
CA GLU A 20 11.03 2.86 -0.75
C GLU A 20 9.90 3.78 -0.22
N SER A 21 8.63 3.44 -0.44
CA SER A 21 7.50 4.24 0.01
C SER A 21 7.26 4.10 1.51
N ASN A 22 7.18 5.20 2.24
CA ASN A 22 6.95 5.18 3.70
C ASN A 22 5.50 4.85 4.08
N PHE A 23 4.54 5.19 3.23
CA PHE A 23 3.12 4.93 3.42
C PHE A 23 2.44 4.76 2.06
N LEU A 24 1.24 4.24 2.06
CA LEU A 24 0.35 4.27 0.90
C LEU A 24 -0.93 5.03 1.26
N THR A 25 -1.57 5.62 0.27
CA THR A 25 -2.92 6.16 0.37
C THR A 25 -3.90 5.09 -0.04
N LEU A 26 -4.69 4.61 0.92
CA LEU A 26 -5.76 3.63 0.70
C LEU A 26 -7.06 4.37 0.38
N ALA A 27 -7.67 4.07 -0.75
CA ALA A 27 -8.95 4.62 -1.19
C ALA A 27 -10.06 3.55 -1.15
N MET A 28 -11.18 3.94 -0.58
CA MET A 28 -12.34 3.10 -0.28
C MET A 28 -13.63 3.86 -0.60
N ILE A 29 -14.77 3.19 -0.52
CA ILE A 29 -16.10 3.80 -0.62
C ILE A 29 -16.76 3.81 0.77
N LYS A 30 -17.22 4.97 1.20
CA LYS A 30 -18.02 5.17 2.41
C LYS A 30 -19.46 5.50 2.03
N GLY A 31 -20.34 4.50 2.04
CA GLY A 31 -21.66 4.66 1.45
C GLY A 31 -21.54 4.91 -0.06
N THR A 32 -21.87 6.13 -0.51
CA THR A 32 -21.72 6.57 -1.90
C THR A 32 -20.52 7.50 -2.12
N GLU A 33 -19.81 7.86 -1.06
CA GLU A 33 -18.74 8.84 -1.11
C GLU A 33 -17.36 8.19 -1.17
N PRO A 34 -16.42 8.70 -1.97
CA PRO A 34 -15.04 8.27 -1.92
C PRO A 34 -14.38 8.69 -0.58
N TYR A 35 -13.62 7.78 -0.01
CA TYR A 35 -12.89 7.99 1.23
C TYR A 35 -11.46 7.49 1.08
N SER A 36 -10.49 8.31 1.41
CA SER A 36 -9.07 7.94 1.36
C SER A 36 -8.32 8.31 2.62
N VAL A 37 -7.30 7.53 2.96
CA VAL A 37 -6.47 7.73 4.15
C VAL A 37 -5.05 7.22 3.92
N PRO A 38 -4.01 7.97 4.33
CA PRO A 38 -2.65 7.46 4.35
C PRO A 38 -2.51 6.42 5.48
N VAL A 39 -1.81 5.33 5.18
CA VAL A 39 -1.60 4.22 6.13
C VAL A 39 -0.20 3.64 5.99
N ASN A 40 0.37 3.22 7.11
CA ASN A 40 1.56 2.38 7.10
C ASN A 40 1.18 0.98 6.61
N PHE A 41 2.08 0.34 5.91
CA PHE A 41 1.83 -0.96 5.29
C PHE A 41 3.05 -1.87 5.29
N GLY A 42 2.82 -3.13 5.16
CA GLY A 42 3.81 -4.13 4.75
C GLY A 42 3.24 -4.94 3.61
N TYR A 43 4.05 -5.74 2.96
CA TYR A 43 3.58 -6.62 1.91
C TYR A 43 4.30 -7.97 1.91
N LYS A 44 3.70 -8.94 1.24
CA LYS A 44 4.24 -10.27 0.99
C LYS A 44 4.06 -10.61 -0.48
N LEU A 45 5.07 -11.19 -1.08
CA LEU A 45 4.99 -11.77 -2.42
C LEU A 45 4.56 -13.23 -2.32
N ASP A 46 3.62 -13.62 -3.15
CA ASP A 46 3.28 -15.03 -3.33
C ASP A 46 4.34 -15.67 -4.25
N GLY A 47 5.11 -16.57 -3.66
CA GLY A 47 6.33 -17.13 -4.23
C GLY A 47 6.16 -17.92 -5.53
N GLY A 48 5.82 -17.28 -6.62
CA GLY A 48 5.77 -17.86 -7.97
C GLY A 48 4.75 -17.25 -8.91
N ARG A 49 3.84 -16.37 -8.43
CA ARG A 49 2.75 -15.82 -9.25
C ARG A 49 2.77 -14.30 -9.44
N LYS A 50 3.83 -13.60 -9.02
CA LYS A 50 3.90 -12.12 -9.04
C LYS A 50 2.65 -11.48 -8.39
N ARG A 51 2.06 -12.12 -7.40
CA ARG A 51 0.93 -11.60 -6.63
C ARG A 51 1.43 -10.94 -5.37
N ILE A 52 0.81 -9.83 -5.02
CA ILE A 52 1.16 -9.05 -3.84
C ILE A 52 -0.02 -9.09 -2.88
N GLN A 53 0.28 -9.37 -1.61
CA GLN A 53 -0.62 -9.15 -0.50
C GLN A 53 -0.11 -7.99 0.32
N ILE A 54 -0.91 -6.93 0.46
CA ILE A 54 -0.59 -5.77 1.30
C ILE A 54 -1.27 -5.95 2.65
N PHE A 55 -0.56 -5.62 3.72
CA PHE A 55 -1.05 -5.69 5.09
C PHE A 55 -1.03 -4.31 5.73
N ILE A 56 -2.14 -3.97 6.40
CA ILE A 56 -2.35 -2.69 7.09
C ILE A 56 -2.94 -3.00 8.45
N HIS A 57 -2.35 -2.46 9.52
CA HIS A 57 -2.91 -2.58 10.86
C HIS A 57 -3.66 -1.31 11.27
N GLY A 58 -4.53 -1.43 12.24
CA GLY A 58 -5.28 -0.31 12.80
C GLY A 58 -6.01 -0.67 14.09
N ALA A 59 -6.81 0.25 14.59
CA ALA A 59 -7.72 -0.03 15.70
C ALA A 59 -8.79 -1.08 15.31
N THR A 60 -9.44 -1.66 16.30
CA THR A 60 -10.49 -2.69 16.12
C THR A 60 -11.81 -2.13 15.60
N GLU A 61 -11.94 -0.80 15.55
CA GLU A 61 -13.11 -0.09 15.05
C GLU A 61 -12.69 1.17 14.27
N GLY A 62 -13.59 1.71 13.45
CA GLY A 62 -13.39 2.95 12.71
C GLY A 62 -13.86 2.88 11.27
N THR A 63 -13.92 4.07 10.63
CA THR A 63 -14.47 4.26 9.28
C THR A 63 -13.87 3.31 8.25
N LYS A 64 -12.56 3.12 8.26
CA LYS A 64 -11.85 2.23 7.33
C LYS A 64 -12.38 0.80 7.36
N LEU A 65 -12.60 0.23 8.56
CA LEU A 65 -13.12 -1.12 8.71
C LEU A 65 -14.56 -1.24 8.22
N ASN A 66 -15.39 -0.23 8.50
CA ASN A 66 -16.77 -0.19 8.02
C ASN A 66 -16.82 -0.12 6.49
N CYS A 67 -16.01 0.75 5.87
CA CYS A 67 -15.90 0.81 4.41
C CYS A 67 -15.55 -0.54 3.78
N ILE A 68 -14.58 -1.28 4.37
CA ILE A 68 -14.16 -2.59 3.86
C ILE A 68 -15.25 -3.65 4.04
N LYS A 69 -15.99 -3.61 5.16
CA LYS A 69 -17.13 -4.52 5.38
C LYS A 69 -18.24 -4.30 4.37
N ASP A 70 -18.52 -3.03 4.04
CA ASP A 70 -19.59 -2.65 3.11
C ASP A 70 -19.18 -2.87 1.65
N CYS A 71 -17.94 -2.52 1.31
CA CYS A 71 -17.37 -2.65 -0.02
C CYS A 71 -15.89 -3.06 0.07
N PRO A 72 -15.56 -4.35 -0.14
CA PRO A 72 -14.19 -4.82 -0.03
C PRO A 72 -13.29 -4.38 -1.19
N ARG A 73 -13.86 -3.82 -2.27
CA ARG A 73 -13.07 -3.34 -3.40
C ARG A 73 -12.38 -2.03 -3.05
N VAL A 74 -11.04 -2.04 -3.12
CA VAL A 74 -10.20 -0.89 -2.75
C VAL A 74 -9.20 -0.57 -3.85
N SER A 75 -8.69 0.65 -3.81
CA SER A 75 -7.50 1.05 -4.57
C SER A 75 -6.49 1.71 -3.65
N PHE A 76 -5.24 1.77 -4.11
CA PHE A 76 -4.18 2.45 -3.36
C PHE A 76 -3.18 3.11 -4.29
N SER A 77 -2.45 4.07 -3.76
CA SER A 77 -1.27 4.66 -4.40
C SER A 77 -0.15 4.83 -3.39
N ALA A 78 1.10 4.68 -3.86
CA ALA A 78 2.29 4.96 -3.08
C ALA A 78 3.30 5.71 -3.96
N VAL A 79 4.09 6.59 -3.35
CA VAL A 79 5.13 7.39 -4.01
C VAL A 79 6.44 7.18 -3.26
N SER A 80 7.48 6.76 -3.96
CA SER A 80 8.81 6.52 -3.38
C SER A 80 9.76 7.70 -3.55
N TYR A 81 9.54 8.48 -4.60
CA TYR A 81 10.40 9.60 -4.97
C TYR A 81 9.54 10.77 -5.46
N SER A 82 9.96 11.97 -5.12
CA SER A 82 9.40 13.23 -5.61
C SER A 82 10.45 14.33 -5.50
N GLU A 83 10.74 15.02 -6.61
CA GLU A 83 11.68 16.12 -6.68
C GLU A 83 11.17 17.19 -7.64
N ILE A 84 11.11 18.44 -7.17
CA ILE A 84 10.69 19.56 -8.00
C ILE A 84 11.72 19.87 -9.07
N GLY A 85 11.32 19.78 -10.33
CA GLY A 85 12.06 20.22 -11.49
C GLY A 85 11.83 21.71 -11.77
N ALA A 86 12.73 22.57 -11.24
CA ALA A 86 12.66 24.00 -11.49
C ALA A 86 13.10 24.34 -12.92
N ASN A 87 12.46 25.33 -13.53
CA ASN A 87 12.78 25.83 -14.86
C ASN A 87 12.67 27.35 -14.91
N LYS A 88 13.31 28.01 -15.88
CA LYS A 88 13.18 29.45 -16.11
C LYS A 88 11.76 29.81 -16.57
N GLU A 89 11.19 28.96 -17.43
CA GLU A 89 9.84 29.15 -17.95
C GLU A 89 8.81 28.44 -17.05
N PRO A 90 7.68 29.09 -16.72
CA PRO A 90 6.64 28.52 -15.86
C PRO A 90 6.12 27.16 -16.37
N CYS A 91 5.96 26.99 -17.67
CA CYS A 91 5.49 25.74 -18.28
C CYS A 91 6.51 24.59 -18.18
N GLY A 92 7.76 24.89 -17.84
CA GLY A 92 8.82 23.90 -17.66
C GLY A 92 8.95 23.38 -16.23
N TRP A 93 8.23 24.00 -15.27
CA TRP A 93 8.18 23.49 -13.89
C TRP A 93 7.44 22.16 -13.86
N THR A 94 8.02 21.19 -13.18
CA THR A 94 7.48 19.82 -13.10
C THR A 94 7.85 19.17 -11.78
N ASP A 95 7.24 18.02 -11.50
CA ASP A 95 7.67 17.10 -10.46
C ASP A 95 8.22 15.82 -11.12
N PHE A 96 9.41 15.43 -10.73
CA PHE A 96 9.99 14.14 -11.07
C PHE A 96 9.60 13.14 -9.98
N TYR A 97 9.03 12.00 -10.36
CA TYR A 97 8.47 11.08 -9.38
C TYR A 97 8.51 9.62 -9.84
N ARG A 98 8.48 8.74 -8.86
CA ARG A 98 8.19 7.32 -9.03
C ARG A 98 7.01 6.95 -8.15
N SER A 99 6.02 6.30 -8.72
CA SER A 99 4.78 5.95 -8.02
C SER A 99 4.22 4.62 -8.50
N VAL A 100 3.42 4.01 -7.64
CA VAL A 100 2.64 2.82 -7.95
C VAL A 100 1.18 3.07 -7.59
N CYS A 101 0.28 2.58 -8.46
CA CYS A 101 -1.15 2.50 -8.18
C CYS A 101 -1.60 1.06 -8.32
N GLY A 102 -2.46 0.61 -7.43
CA GLY A 102 -3.01 -0.74 -7.46
C GLY A 102 -4.46 -0.80 -7.02
N LYS A 103 -5.07 -1.94 -7.31
CA LYS A 103 -6.42 -2.30 -6.88
C LYS A 103 -6.42 -3.72 -6.34
N GLY A 104 -7.38 -4.02 -5.50
CA GLY A 104 -7.52 -5.36 -4.94
C GLY A 104 -8.77 -5.49 -4.08
N ASN A 105 -8.92 -6.67 -3.50
CA ASN A 105 -9.96 -6.95 -2.53
C ASN A 105 -9.38 -6.96 -1.13
N ALA A 106 -9.95 -6.14 -0.25
CA ALA A 106 -9.55 -6.05 1.14
C ALA A 106 -10.37 -7.02 2.00
N SER A 107 -9.73 -7.65 2.96
CA SER A 107 -10.35 -8.48 3.98
C SER A 107 -9.82 -8.12 5.37
N ILE A 108 -10.68 -8.18 6.38
CA ILE A 108 -10.29 -8.02 7.78
C ILE A 108 -9.95 -9.42 8.29
N LEU A 109 -8.69 -9.61 8.69
CA LEU A 109 -8.22 -10.90 9.18
C LEU A 109 -8.71 -11.14 10.60
N GLU A 110 -9.20 -12.35 10.86
CA GLU A 110 -9.65 -12.78 12.18
C GLU A 110 -8.67 -13.75 12.84
N ASP A 111 -8.05 -14.60 12.05
CA ASP A 111 -7.07 -15.58 12.50
C ASP A 111 -5.84 -14.92 13.12
N ALA A 112 -5.41 -15.42 14.28
CA ALA A 112 -4.33 -14.82 15.05
C ALA A 112 -2.95 -14.97 14.36
N ASP A 113 -2.72 -16.08 13.68
CA ASP A 113 -1.44 -16.34 13.01
C ASP A 113 -1.36 -15.53 11.71
N GLU A 114 -2.46 -15.37 10.97
CA GLU A 114 -2.52 -14.45 9.83
C GLU A 114 -2.27 -12.99 10.25
N LYS A 115 -2.88 -12.52 11.34
CA LYS A 115 -2.63 -11.18 11.90
C LYS A 115 -1.17 -10.99 12.26
N LYS A 116 -0.58 -11.97 12.92
CA LYS A 116 0.84 -11.97 13.29
C LYS A 116 1.74 -11.93 12.06
N GLY A 117 1.41 -12.73 11.04
CA GLY A 117 2.11 -12.71 9.75
C GLY A 117 2.10 -11.33 9.09
N GLY A 118 0.94 -10.67 9.09
CA GLY A 118 0.78 -9.31 8.57
C GLY A 118 1.62 -8.28 9.34
N LEU A 119 1.65 -8.34 10.68
CA LEU A 119 2.50 -7.48 11.49
C LEU A 119 3.99 -7.69 11.20
N ILE A 120 4.42 -8.94 11.01
CA ILE A 120 5.81 -9.25 10.65
C ILE A 120 6.17 -8.61 9.29
N CYS A 121 5.26 -8.65 8.31
CA CYS A 121 5.47 -7.99 7.02
C CYS A 121 5.66 -6.47 7.18
N ILE A 122 4.83 -5.82 8.01
CA ILE A 122 4.93 -4.38 8.30
C ILE A 122 6.26 -4.07 8.98
N LEU A 123 6.62 -4.81 10.04
CA LEU A 123 7.87 -4.61 10.77
C LEU A 123 9.10 -4.77 9.89
N LYS A 124 9.13 -5.81 9.04
CA LYS A 124 10.23 -6.04 8.09
C LYS A 124 10.41 -4.88 7.13
N LYS A 125 9.31 -4.37 6.57
CA LYS A 125 9.34 -3.22 5.66
C LYS A 125 9.97 -1.99 6.31
N TYR A 126 9.70 -1.74 7.58
CA TYR A 126 10.29 -0.60 8.32
C TYR A 126 11.64 -0.92 8.98
N GLY A 127 12.28 -2.03 8.57
CA GLY A 127 13.65 -2.34 8.98
C GLY A 127 13.81 -2.92 10.38
N TYR A 128 12.72 -3.34 11.04
CA TYR A 128 12.80 -3.99 12.33
C TYR A 128 13.51 -5.34 12.25
N LYS A 129 14.53 -5.54 13.08
CA LYS A 129 15.38 -6.75 13.10
C LYS A 129 15.28 -7.54 14.42
N GLY A 130 14.45 -7.08 15.34
CA GLY A 130 14.28 -7.74 16.65
C GLY A 130 13.36 -8.96 16.60
N PRO A 131 13.16 -9.64 17.74
CA PRO A 131 12.24 -10.76 17.85
C PRO A 131 10.79 -10.31 17.66
N SER A 132 10.04 -10.98 16.80
CA SER A 132 8.64 -10.66 16.50
C SER A 132 7.70 -11.35 17.51
N VAL A 133 7.78 -10.94 18.77
CA VAL A 133 6.92 -11.43 19.87
C VAL A 133 5.78 -10.44 20.10
N PHE A 134 4.55 -10.91 19.96
CA PHE A 134 3.36 -10.08 20.12
C PHE A 134 2.54 -10.58 21.30
N PRO A 135 2.44 -9.82 22.42
CA PRO A 135 1.59 -10.19 23.55
C PRO A 135 0.12 -10.32 23.12
N ALA A 136 -0.57 -11.36 23.58
CA ALA A 136 -1.97 -11.62 23.20
C ALA A 136 -2.90 -10.44 23.49
N ILE A 137 -2.64 -9.69 24.57
CA ILE A 137 -3.43 -8.50 24.92
C ILE A 137 -3.30 -7.39 23.87
N MET A 138 -2.12 -7.24 23.24
CA MET A 138 -1.90 -6.26 22.17
C MET A 138 -2.57 -6.70 20.88
N MET A 139 -2.53 -8.01 20.57
CA MET A 139 -3.20 -8.58 19.40
C MET A 139 -4.71 -8.39 19.42
N LYS A 140 -5.34 -8.36 20.60
CA LYS A 140 -6.77 -8.08 20.76
C LYS A 140 -7.14 -6.62 20.49
N LYS A 141 -6.17 -5.69 20.56
CA LYS A 141 -6.39 -4.24 20.39
C LYS A 141 -6.18 -3.75 18.96
N ILE A 142 -5.80 -4.63 18.05
CA ILE A 142 -5.56 -4.28 16.66
C ILE A 142 -6.45 -5.08 15.71
N SER A 143 -6.82 -4.46 14.61
CA SER A 143 -7.30 -5.12 13.41
C SER A 143 -6.17 -5.22 12.39
N MET A 144 -6.24 -6.25 11.55
CA MET A 144 -5.35 -6.43 10.42
C MET A 144 -6.19 -6.54 9.15
N ILE A 145 -5.86 -5.70 8.18
CA ILE A 145 -6.45 -5.71 6.85
C ILE A 145 -5.43 -6.34 5.90
N ARG A 146 -5.86 -7.30 5.09
CA ARG A 146 -5.11 -7.82 3.95
C ARG A 146 -5.78 -7.34 2.68
N ILE A 147 -4.99 -6.86 1.72
CA ILE A 147 -5.43 -6.55 0.36
C ILE A 147 -4.77 -7.55 -0.57
N ASP A 148 -5.57 -8.37 -1.22
CA ASP A 148 -5.12 -9.26 -2.29
C ASP A 148 -5.15 -8.44 -3.59
N VAL A 149 -3.95 -8.05 -4.08
CA VAL A 149 -3.78 -7.15 -5.22
C VAL A 149 -4.00 -7.92 -6.52
N ASP A 150 -4.86 -7.39 -7.39
CA ASP A 150 -5.19 -7.99 -8.69
C ASP A 150 -4.86 -7.08 -9.89
N ASP A 151 -4.60 -5.80 -9.67
CA ASP A 151 -4.15 -4.84 -10.68
C ASP A 151 -3.09 -3.93 -10.08
N LEU A 152 -1.97 -3.76 -10.80
CA LEU A 152 -0.84 -2.97 -10.34
C LEU A 152 -0.13 -2.31 -11.52
N THR A 153 0.09 -1.00 -11.40
CA THR A 153 0.79 -0.21 -12.42
C THR A 153 1.80 0.73 -11.77
N GLY A 154 3.01 0.71 -12.31
CA GLY A 154 4.05 1.67 -11.95
C GLY A 154 4.09 2.85 -12.92
N LYS A 155 4.53 3.99 -12.45
CA LYS A 155 4.69 5.20 -13.26
C LYS A 155 5.88 6.02 -12.79
N PHE A 156 6.63 6.55 -13.75
CA PHE A 156 7.74 7.45 -13.49
C PHE A 156 7.67 8.72 -14.34
N HIS A 157 8.37 9.75 -13.88
CA HIS A 157 8.78 10.93 -14.62
C HIS A 157 10.17 11.31 -14.10
N GLU A 158 11.17 11.13 -14.93
CA GLU A 158 12.58 11.42 -14.62
C GLU A 158 13.09 12.59 -15.43
N LYS A 159 14.26 13.12 -15.03
CA LYS A 159 14.97 14.21 -15.73
C LYS A 159 15.40 13.78 -17.11
#